data_84de11146a4984ef5edbb9b3a1f1f030
#
_entry.id   84de11146a4984ef5edbb9b3a1f1f030
#
_cell.length_a   1.000
_cell.length_b   1.000
_cell.length_c   1.000
_cell.angle_alpha   90.00
_cell.angle_beta   90.00
_cell.angle_gamma   90.00
#
_symmetry.space_group_name_H-M   'P 1'
#
loop_
_entity.id
_entity.type
_entity.pdbx_description
1 polymer ?
#
loop_
_entity_poly.entity_id
_entity_poly.type
_entity_poly.pdbx_seq_one_letter_code
_entity_poly.pdbx_strand_id
1 'polypeptide(L)'
;PELAENYRDLGMSIAQGYGMSECSPVISAADWDRPDKVSSVGKIVNRCQVRIVDGEIQVQSPSVMMGYYKDPENTAEAITDDGWLCTGDLGYVDDEGFLYLTGRKKNLIILSNGENVAPEQIENMFTDEAIVEDILVFEENDTITAEIYPNFKYAEASDITDIEGAVGESIAKINQQLPTFKRILNYRVRRDPFEKTTSKKIKRSNYFSQKKLEAEQRAKIVMPQNDLQQQIYDSVAAVLGHQNFGITTDFYRAGMDSMGSVMLLTDLADNMNFSITLDDLMAHATVEKLETYYKETQNAEKVDYSVRPVYPLTNLQIYFAYVMRGNTTANLPSLIRLDNSVDLIRLQKAVEDLFDVHPGLKAVIQMDEGVFKSFRHDDAKINIPIIRQSDEEFAETRKNLLVPFMYGKDEPLYHAGIYQTDSANFLFLDIAHIIGDGITLQILFEDLNSLYLGNPVKKESYTMFEYALDEKARDQKGKRDQDVAYYLNLMKDFKVSNSILTRRDFHDLDKGVNASLKGRFTISPNQLNAFCRKNKISENVMFLTAYNYCISIFANEKDVVSTSIHSGRTDSRWTRLAGCLFTTYLFRYTNVPHETVPQLLRRHAREIMETMRCH
;
A
#
# COMPACT_ATOMS: atom_id res chain seq x y z
N PRO A 1 -41.46 14.58 2.96
CA PRO A 1 -42.87 14.15 3.08
C PRO A 1 -42.98 12.79 3.75
N GLU A 2 -42.31 11.76 3.27
CA GLU A 2 -42.37 10.38 3.74
C GLU A 2 -42.09 10.22 5.24
N LEU A 3 -41.04 10.88 5.76
CA LEU A 3 -40.75 10.87 7.20
C LEU A 3 -41.94 11.40 8.03
N ALA A 4 -42.61 12.43 7.55
CA ALA A 4 -43.81 13.00 8.21
C ALA A 4 -45.00 12.04 8.12
N GLU A 5 -45.13 11.30 7.01
CA GLU A 5 -46.16 10.25 6.84
C GLU A 5 -45.91 9.07 7.81
N ASN A 6 -44.66 8.59 7.89
CA ASN A 6 -44.27 7.51 8.79
C ASN A 6 -44.51 7.87 10.27
N TYR A 7 -44.18 9.10 10.68
CA TYR A 7 -44.49 9.56 12.05
C TYR A 7 -45.99 9.67 12.33
N ARG A 8 -46.78 10.10 11.32
CA ARG A 8 -48.23 10.15 11.42
C ARG A 8 -48.83 8.74 11.62
N ASP A 9 -48.31 7.74 10.91
CA ASP A 9 -48.74 6.35 11.05
C ASP A 9 -48.44 5.79 12.46
N LEU A 10 -47.45 6.38 13.14
CA LEU A 10 -47.17 6.13 14.57
C LEU A 10 -48.03 7.00 15.52
N GLY A 11 -48.99 7.77 15.01
CA GLY A 11 -49.85 8.64 15.80
C GLY A 11 -49.24 9.98 16.20
N MET A 12 -48.10 10.36 15.59
CA MET A 12 -47.41 11.62 15.85
C MET A 12 -47.61 12.59 14.68
N SER A 13 -48.18 13.78 14.93
CA SER A 13 -48.34 14.83 13.94
C SER A 13 -47.06 15.67 13.84
N ILE A 14 -46.47 15.74 12.64
CA ILE A 14 -45.35 16.61 12.35
C ILE A 14 -45.82 17.76 11.48
N ALA A 15 -45.62 19.00 11.93
CA ALA A 15 -45.84 20.20 11.15
C ALA A 15 -44.50 20.65 10.53
N GLN A 16 -44.42 20.68 9.21
CA GLN A 16 -43.28 21.24 8.50
C GLN A 16 -43.41 22.75 8.40
N GLY A 17 -42.28 23.45 8.43
CA GLY A 17 -42.24 24.89 8.16
C GLY A 17 -41.11 25.20 7.20
N TYR A 18 -41.27 26.30 6.46
CA TYR A 18 -40.26 26.81 5.57
C TYR A 18 -39.89 28.24 5.94
N GLY A 19 -38.61 28.52 5.85
CA GLY A 19 -38.10 29.85 6.09
C GLY A 19 -36.59 29.92 6.03
N MET A 20 -36.05 31.13 6.24
CA MET A 20 -34.61 31.37 6.18
C MET A 20 -34.25 32.50 7.16
N SER A 21 -32.97 32.62 7.52
CA SER A 21 -32.49 33.64 8.46
C SER A 21 -32.83 35.06 8.02
N GLU A 22 -32.82 35.29 6.72
CA GLU A 22 -33.13 36.55 6.07
C GLU A 22 -34.61 36.99 6.26
N CYS A 23 -35.48 36.08 6.69
CA CYS A 23 -36.90 36.32 7.02
C CYS A 23 -37.25 36.14 8.49
N SER A 24 -36.32 35.94 9.40
CA SER A 24 -36.43 35.91 10.86
C SER A 24 -37.47 34.93 11.47
N PRO A 25 -37.43 33.65 11.25
CA PRO A 25 -37.00 32.87 10.10
C PRO A 25 -38.15 32.28 9.25
N VAL A 26 -39.45 32.45 9.63
CA VAL A 26 -40.58 31.67 9.14
C VAL A 26 -41.31 32.37 8.01
N ILE A 27 -41.51 31.68 6.89
CA ILE A 27 -42.29 32.13 5.72
C ILE A 27 -43.60 31.38 5.64
N SER A 28 -43.58 30.05 5.87
CA SER A 28 -44.79 29.23 5.87
C SER A 28 -44.74 28.17 6.97
N ALA A 29 -45.89 27.67 7.37
CA ALA A 29 -46.04 26.59 8.36
C ALA A 29 -47.17 25.65 7.96
N ALA A 30 -46.93 24.33 8.12
CA ALA A 30 -47.90 23.30 7.83
C ALA A 30 -49.05 23.33 8.84
N ASP A 31 -50.21 22.99 8.34
CA ASP A 31 -51.42 22.77 9.11
C ASP A 31 -51.56 21.29 9.46
N TRP A 32 -51.57 20.95 10.72
CA TRP A 32 -51.68 19.55 11.20
C TRP A 32 -53.00 18.88 10.88
N ASP A 33 -54.03 19.67 10.56
CA ASP A 33 -55.38 19.17 10.24
C ASP A 33 -55.51 18.83 8.74
N ARG A 34 -54.40 18.97 7.95
CA ARG A 34 -54.41 18.74 6.52
C ARG A 34 -53.37 17.66 6.09
N PRO A 35 -53.63 16.39 6.42
CA PRO A 35 -52.73 15.28 6.07
C PRO A 35 -52.57 15.08 4.58
N ASP A 36 -53.52 15.55 3.75
CA ASP A 36 -53.47 15.55 2.29
C ASP A 36 -52.42 16.53 1.72
N LYS A 37 -51.94 17.47 2.52
CA LYS A 37 -50.94 18.49 2.16
C LYS A 37 -49.55 18.25 2.79
N VAL A 38 -49.28 17.03 3.20
CA VAL A 38 -48.02 16.65 3.88
C VAL A 38 -46.76 16.92 3.05
N SER A 39 -46.86 16.95 1.72
CA SER A 39 -45.75 17.28 0.81
C SER A 39 -45.53 18.78 0.65
N SER A 40 -46.42 19.64 1.17
CA SER A 40 -46.22 21.09 1.20
C SER A 40 -45.40 21.52 2.43
N VAL A 41 -44.84 22.71 2.40
CA VAL A 41 -44.24 23.36 3.57
C VAL A 41 -45.22 24.27 4.29
N GLY A 42 -46.52 24.10 4.02
CA GLY A 42 -47.64 24.73 4.69
C GLY A 42 -48.11 26.04 4.07
N LYS A 43 -49.04 26.72 4.77
CA LYS A 43 -49.57 28.00 4.38
C LYS A 43 -48.65 29.15 4.76
N ILE A 44 -48.68 30.20 3.97
CA ILE A 44 -47.94 31.45 4.21
C ILE A 44 -48.43 32.06 5.51
N VAL A 45 -47.49 32.45 6.39
CA VAL A 45 -47.82 33.00 7.70
C VAL A 45 -48.38 34.45 7.59
N ASN A 46 -49.12 34.88 8.61
CA ASN A 46 -49.70 36.23 8.65
C ASN A 46 -48.65 37.32 8.44
N ARG A 47 -48.98 38.35 7.63
CA ARG A 47 -48.14 39.49 7.25
C ARG A 47 -46.92 39.12 6.37
N CYS A 48 -46.87 37.91 5.87
CA CYS A 48 -45.93 37.49 4.86
C CYS A 48 -46.67 37.38 3.51
N GLN A 49 -46.08 37.91 2.47
CA GLN A 49 -46.56 37.76 1.09
C GLN A 49 -45.53 36.98 0.28
N VAL A 50 -46.00 36.09 -0.56
CA VAL A 50 -45.16 35.29 -1.45
C VAL A 50 -45.61 35.54 -2.88
N ARG A 51 -44.67 35.75 -3.80
CA ARG A 51 -44.88 35.69 -5.22
C ARG A 51 -43.92 34.71 -5.89
N ILE A 52 -44.30 34.18 -6.98
CA ILE A 52 -43.44 33.27 -7.78
C ILE A 52 -43.03 34.04 -9.04
N VAL A 53 -41.75 34.25 -9.23
CA VAL A 53 -41.18 34.93 -10.41
C VAL A 53 -40.14 34.00 -11.04
N ASP A 54 -40.36 33.58 -12.27
CA ASP A 54 -39.53 32.61 -13.00
C ASP A 54 -39.28 31.32 -12.19
N GLY A 55 -40.31 30.89 -11.44
CA GLY A 55 -40.26 29.71 -10.57
C GLY A 55 -39.59 29.96 -9.21
N GLU A 56 -38.95 31.12 -8.98
CA GLU A 56 -38.34 31.48 -7.71
C GLU A 56 -39.36 32.05 -6.73
N ILE A 57 -39.29 31.57 -5.50
CA ILE A 57 -40.06 32.09 -4.38
C ILE A 57 -39.46 33.44 -3.95
N GLN A 58 -40.25 34.49 -4.08
CA GLN A 58 -39.91 35.83 -3.53
C GLN A 58 -40.85 36.15 -2.39
N VAL A 59 -40.29 36.78 -1.34
CA VAL A 59 -41.00 37.04 -0.09
C VAL A 59 -40.95 38.53 0.28
N GLN A 60 -42.11 39.08 0.69
CA GLN A 60 -42.19 40.39 1.29
C GLN A 60 -42.85 40.28 2.67
N SER A 61 -42.18 40.78 3.69
CA SER A 61 -42.65 40.70 5.07
C SER A 61 -41.94 41.77 5.94
N PRO A 62 -42.55 42.26 7.01
CA PRO A 62 -41.85 43.08 8.02
C PRO A 62 -40.65 42.35 8.68
N SER A 63 -40.56 41.03 8.57
CA SER A 63 -39.48 40.20 9.10
C SER A 63 -38.30 40.03 8.14
N VAL A 64 -38.39 40.53 6.90
CA VAL A 64 -37.27 40.50 5.96
C VAL A 64 -36.14 41.39 6.48
N MET A 65 -34.91 40.89 6.37
CA MET A 65 -33.70 41.60 6.77
C MET A 65 -33.57 42.97 6.06
N MET A 66 -32.85 43.90 6.67
CA MET A 66 -32.49 45.19 6.01
C MET A 66 -31.36 45.03 4.98
N GLY A 67 -30.62 43.94 5.03
CA GLY A 67 -29.51 43.59 4.18
C GLY A 67 -28.38 42.85 4.90
N TYR A 68 -27.40 42.40 4.17
CA TYR A 68 -26.20 41.78 4.69
C TYR A 68 -25.24 42.82 5.29
N TYR A 69 -24.65 42.50 6.44
CA TYR A 69 -23.79 43.46 7.15
C TYR A 69 -22.51 43.76 6.35
N LYS A 70 -22.34 45.05 5.98
CA LYS A 70 -21.23 45.57 5.17
C LYS A 70 -21.07 44.90 3.80
N ASP A 71 -22.17 44.41 3.24
CA ASP A 71 -22.18 43.72 1.95
C ASP A 71 -23.36 44.22 1.10
N PRO A 72 -23.22 45.44 0.50
CA PRO A 72 -24.27 46.03 -0.31
C PRO A 72 -24.50 45.29 -1.64
N GLU A 73 -23.48 44.64 -2.19
CA GLU A 73 -23.58 43.93 -3.47
C GLU A 73 -24.50 42.70 -3.31
N ASN A 74 -24.21 41.81 -2.39
CA ASN A 74 -25.08 40.66 -2.13
C ASN A 74 -26.45 41.07 -1.58
N THR A 75 -26.57 42.23 -0.92
CA THR A 75 -27.86 42.78 -0.50
C THR A 75 -28.72 43.16 -1.71
N ALA A 76 -28.13 43.83 -2.70
CA ALA A 76 -28.84 44.24 -3.93
C ALA A 76 -29.25 43.05 -4.79
N GLU A 77 -28.47 41.93 -4.75
CA GLU A 77 -28.86 40.67 -5.40
C GLU A 77 -30.00 39.96 -4.66
N ALA A 78 -30.00 40.04 -3.32
CA ALA A 78 -30.98 39.34 -2.50
C ALA A 78 -32.33 40.06 -2.38
N ILE A 79 -32.36 41.39 -2.44
CA ILE A 79 -33.58 42.20 -2.27
C ILE A 79 -33.80 43.04 -3.52
N THR A 80 -34.95 42.85 -4.17
CA THR A 80 -35.36 43.62 -5.35
C THR A 80 -35.63 45.08 -5.02
N ASP A 81 -35.61 45.96 -6.02
CA ASP A 81 -35.88 47.38 -5.86
C ASP A 81 -37.28 47.70 -5.26
N ASP A 82 -38.25 46.80 -5.47
CA ASP A 82 -39.60 46.90 -4.91
C ASP A 82 -39.73 46.16 -3.54
N GLY A 83 -38.59 45.77 -2.93
CA GLY A 83 -38.51 45.29 -1.55
C GLY A 83 -38.88 43.83 -1.34
N TRP A 84 -38.78 42.98 -2.35
CA TRP A 84 -38.96 41.55 -2.22
C TRP A 84 -37.63 40.83 -2.04
N LEU A 85 -37.58 39.92 -1.07
CA LEU A 85 -36.44 39.04 -0.86
C LEU A 85 -36.51 37.88 -1.83
N CYS A 86 -35.48 37.70 -2.64
CA CYS A 86 -35.24 36.57 -3.50
C CYS A 86 -34.68 35.41 -2.65
N THR A 87 -35.43 34.33 -2.45
CA THR A 87 -35.02 33.27 -1.53
C THR A 87 -33.97 32.31 -2.15
N GLY A 88 -33.83 32.32 -3.45
CA GLY A 88 -33.05 31.37 -4.22
C GLY A 88 -33.67 29.97 -4.24
N ASP A 89 -34.84 29.79 -3.63
CA ASP A 89 -35.58 28.52 -3.66
C ASP A 89 -36.65 28.55 -4.76
N LEU A 90 -36.82 27.47 -5.46
CA LEU A 90 -37.85 27.26 -6.48
C LEU A 90 -39.08 26.62 -5.87
N GLY A 91 -40.25 27.04 -6.31
CA GLY A 91 -41.48 26.46 -5.79
C GLY A 91 -42.74 27.05 -6.47
N TYR A 92 -43.88 26.61 -5.96
CA TYR A 92 -45.19 27.13 -6.39
C TYR A 92 -46.17 27.14 -5.20
N VAL A 93 -47.20 27.91 -5.35
CA VAL A 93 -48.35 27.94 -4.40
C VAL A 93 -49.56 27.33 -5.11
N ASP A 94 -50.22 26.39 -4.43
CA ASP A 94 -51.44 25.77 -4.97
C ASP A 94 -52.69 26.68 -4.81
N ASP A 95 -53.82 26.27 -5.41
CA ASP A 95 -55.08 27.01 -5.37
C ASP A 95 -55.64 27.20 -3.94
N GLU A 96 -55.20 26.37 -2.99
CA GLU A 96 -55.58 26.48 -1.58
C GLU A 96 -54.61 27.31 -0.71
N GLY A 97 -53.53 27.82 -1.32
CA GLY A 97 -52.53 28.68 -0.68
C GLY A 97 -51.43 27.94 0.03
N PHE A 98 -51.22 26.67 -0.27
CA PHE A 98 -50.09 25.89 0.27
C PHE A 98 -48.85 26.08 -0.59
N LEU A 99 -47.69 26.27 0.04
CA LEU A 99 -46.41 26.43 -0.62
C LEU A 99 -45.69 25.11 -0.78
N TYR A 100 -45.16 24.84 -1.97
CA TYR A 100 -44.36 23.65 -2.31
C TYR A 100 -43.00 24.07 -2.80
N LEU A 101 -41.95 23.37 -2.30
CA LEU A 101 -40.57 23.57 -2.75
C LEU A 101 -40.24 22.55 -3.85
N THR A 102 -39.57 23.00 -4.92
CA THR A 102 -39.20 22.14 -6.06
C THR A 102 -37.70 22.05 -6.28
N GLY A 103 -36.89 22.92 -5.65
CA GLY A 103 -35.43 22.89 -5.75
C GLY A 103 -34.77 24.21 -5.40
N ARG A 104 -33.51 24.36 -5.79
CA ARG A 104 -32.71 25.57 -5.63
C ARG A 104 -32.35 26.20 -6.97
N LYS A 105 -32.56 27.50 -7.16
CA LYS A 105 -32.27 28.23 -8.41
C LYS A 105 -30.82 28.07 -8.86
N LYS A 106 -29.86 28.19 -7.93
CA LYS A 106 -28.42 28.03 -8.22
C LYS A 106 -27.98 26.60 -8.56
N ASN A 107 -28.81 25.60 -8.29
CA ASN A 107 -28.54 24.20 -8.60
C ASN A 107 -29.27 23.75 -9.87
N LEU A 108 -30.14 24.61 -10.43
CA LEU A 108 -30.93 24.29 -11.61
C LEU A 108 -29.99 23.97 -12.78
N ILE A 109 -30.21 22.81 -13.38
CA ILE A 109 -29.53 22.39 -14.60
C ILE A 109 -30.30 22.96 -15.78
N ILE A 110 -29.62 23.71 -16.64
CA ILE A 110 -30.18 24.26 -17.87
C ILE A 110 -29.54 23.52 -19.03
N LEU A 111 -30.32 22.67 -19.70
CA LEU A 111 -29.85 21.92 -20.86
C LEU A 111 -29.85 22.80 -22.13
N SER A 112 -29.03 22.43 -23.12
CA SER A 112 -28.91 23.17 -24.38
C SER A 112 -30.23 23.30 -25.17
N ASN A 113 -31.16 22.40 -24.93
CA ASN A 113 -32.52 22.46 -25.48
C ASN A 113 -33.46 23.45 -24.76
N GLY A 114 -32.98 24.16 -23.73
CA GLY A 114 -33.73 25.14 -22.94
C GLY A 114 -34.54 24.54 -21.78
N GLU A 115 -34.50 23.20 -21.59
CA GLU A 115 -35.21 22.56 -20.49
C GLU A 115 -34.50 22.76 -19.15
N ASN A 116 -35.29 23.04 -18.12
CA ASN A 116 -34.81 23.26 -16.75
C ASN A 116 -35.04 22.01 -15.90
N VAL A 117 -33.99 21.48 -15.29
CA VAL A 117 -34.04 20.29 -14.45
C VAL A 117 -33.54 20.63 -13.05
N ALA A 118 -34.40 20.48 -12.04
CA ALA A 118 -34.01 20.60 -10.64
C ALA A 118 -33.42 19.25 -10.18
N PRO A 119 -32.11 19.14 -9.93
CA PRO A 119 -31.46 17.88 -9.61
C PRO A 119 -32.01 17.25 -8.34
N GLU A 120 -32.42 18.06 -7.35
CA GLU A 120 -32.98 17.57 -6.10
C GLU A 120 -34.28 16.76 -6.30
N GLN A 121 -35.06 17.07 -7.35
CA GLN A 121 -36.25 16.28 -7.67
C GLN A 121 -35.89 14.84 -8.06
N ILE A 122 -34.81 14.67 -8.83
CA ILE A 122 -34.33 13.36 -9.26
C ILE A 122 -33.71 12.64 -8.06
N GLU A 123 -32.86 13.33 -7.28
CA GLU A 123 -32.19 12.78 -6.11
C GLU A 123 -33.17 12.24 -5.06
N ASN A 124 -34.26 12.97 -4.82
CA ASN A 124 -35.31 12.56 -3.88
C ASN A 124 -36.00 11.25 -4.29
N MET A 125 -36.04 10.91 -5.57
CA MET A 125 -36.66 9.66 -6.02
C MET A 125 -35.82 8.42 -5.63
N PHE A 126 -34.57 8.60 -5.25
CA PHE A 126 -33.68 7.51 -4.79
C PHE A 126 -33.77 7.28 -3.26
N THR A 127 -34.59 8.02 -2.54
CA THR A 127 -34.70 7.88 -1.08
C THR A 127 -35.11 6.46 -0.66
N ASP A 128 -35.94 5.78 -1.46
CA ASP A 128 -36.45 4.42 -1.20
C ASP A 128 -35.54 3.32 -1.80
N GLU A 129 -34.48 3.69 -2.50
CA GLU A 129 -33.57 2.74 -3.11
C GLU A 129 -32.50 2.31 -2.11
N ALA A 130 -32.72 1.17 -1.43
CA ALA A 130 -31.90 0.70 -0.33
C ALA A 130 -30.41 0.56 -0.65
N ILE A 131 -30.05 0.34 -1.92
CA ILE A 131 -28.66 0.24 -2.39
C ILE A 131 -27.97 1.61 -2.50
N VAL A 132 -28.72 2.72 -2.50
CA VAL A 132 -28.19 4.09 -2.63
C VAL A 132 -28.19 4.75 -1.26
N GLU A 133 -27.02 5.11 -0.74
CA GLU A 133 -26.89 5.89 0.49
C GLU A 133 -26.92 7.40 0.21
N ASP A 134 -26.22 7.82 -0.85
CA ASP A 134 -26.19 9.20 -1.31
C ASP A 134 -26.11 9.26 -2.83
N ILE A 135 -26.75 10.29 -3.40
CA ILE A 135 -26.68 10.58 -4.82
C ILE A 135 -26.51 12.07 -5.05
N LEU A 136 -25.69 12.44 -6.02
CA LEU A 136 -25.50 13.80 -6.50
C LEU A 136 -25.76 13.83 -7.99
N VAL A 137 -26.81 14.57 -8.40
CA VAL A 137 -27.18 14.74 -9.81
C VAL A 137 -26.69 16.11 -10.30
N PHE A 138 -26.08 16.13 -11.48
CA PHE A 138 -25.52 17.33 -12.10
C PHE A 138 -25.49 17.19 -13.64
N GLU A 139 -25.20 18.28 -14.31
CA GLU A 139 -24.96 18.30 -15.75
C GLU A 139 -23.50 18.01 -16.07
N GLU A 140 -23.25 17.17 -17.06
CA GLU A 140 -21.93 16.96 -17.65
C GLU A 140 -22.08 16.68 -19.15
N ASN A 141 -21.46 17.51 -20.00
CA ASN A 141 -21.53 17.43 -21.46
C ASN A 141 -22.99 17.41 -21.99
N ASP A 142 -23.80 18.32 -21.50
CA ASP A 142 -25.21 18.51 -21.85
C ASP A 142 -26.09 17.28 -21.55
N THR A 143 -25.68 16.47 -20.60
CA THR A 143 -26.42 15.29 -20.15
C THR A 143 -26.58 15.28 -18.62
N ILE A 144 -27.70 14.71 -18.17
CA ILE A 144 -27.91 14.46 -16.74
C ILE A 144 -27.03 13.30 -16.30
N THR A 145 -26.10 13.58 -15.41
CA THR A 145 -25.13 12.63 -14.85
C THR A 145 -25.34 12.50 -13.35
N ALA A 146 -25.17 11.30 -12.81
CA ALA A 146 -25.24 11.06 -11.37
C ALA A 146 -23.92 10.49 -10.83
N GLU A 147 -23.55 10.93 -9.62
CA GLU A 147 -22.51 10.27 -8.85
C GLU A 147 -23.13 9.70 -7.58
N ILE A 148 -22.90 8.42 -7.32
CA ILE A 148 -23.63 7.65 -6.32
C ILE A 148 -22.66 7.04 -5.31
N TYR A 149 -22.95 7.25 -4.04
CA TYR A 149 -22.32 6.53 -2.94
C TYR A 149 -23.27 5.41 -2.49
N PRO A 150 -22.89 4.13 -2.72
CA PRO A 150 -23.75 2.99 -2.38
C PRO A 150 -23.85 2.77 -0.87
N ASN A 151 -24.94 2.19 -0.45
CA ASN A 151 -25.09 1.65 0.89
C ASN A 151 -24.37 0.30 0.99
N PHE A 152 -23.07 0.34 1.24
CA PHE A 152 -22.23 -0.85 1.36
C PHE A 152 -22.68 -1.81 2.46
N LYS A 153 -23.29 -1.29 3.55
CA LYS A 153 -23.83 -2.12 4.63
C LYS A 153 -25.05 -2.93 4.17
N TYR A 154 -25.90 -2.29 3.38
CA TYR A 154 -27.04 -2.97 2.79
C TYR A 154 -26.60 -4.01 1.76
N ALA A 155 -25.63 -3.68 0.90
CA ALA A 155 -25.09 -4.60 -0.09
C ALA A 155 -24.49 -5.86 0.58
N GLU A 156 -23.72 -5.68 1.66
CA GLU A 156 -23.16 -6.79 2.44
C GLU A 156 -24.24 -7.64 3.12
N ALA A 157 -25.25 -7.01 3.74
CA ALA A 157 -26.34 -7.72 4.41
C ALA A 157 -27.28 -8.47 3.43
N SER A 158 -27.31 -8.07 2.18
CA SER A 158 -28.15 -8.65 1.10
C SER A 158 -27.38 -9.53 0.13
N ASP A 159 -26.10 -9.87 0.41
CA ASP A 159 -25.20 -10.67 -0.44
C ASP A 159 -25.06 -10.11 -1.88
N ILE A 160 -25.17 -8.80 -2.06
CA ILE A 160 -25.01 -8.14 -3.36
C ILE A 160 -23.50 -7.99 -3.64
N THR A 161 -22.98 -8.79 -4.58
CA THR A 161 -21.57 -8.77 -4.99
C THR A 161 -21.30 -7.79 -6.13
N ASP A 162 -22.26 -7.61 -7.02
CA ASP A 162 -22.21 -6.63 -8.12
C ASP A 162 -22.95 -5.34 -7.73
N ILE A 163 -22.25 -4.48 -7.00
CA ILE A 163 -22.81 -3.19 -6.53
C ILE A 163 -23.09 -2.26 -7.70
N GLU A 164 -22.24 -2.26 -8.73
CA GLU A 164 -22.40 -1.37 -9.88
C GLU A 164 -23.62 -1.76 -10.71
N GLY A 165 -23.85 -3.06 -10.91
CA GLY A 165 -25.06 -3.59 -11.52
C GLY A 165 -26.32 -3.24 -10.74
N ALA A 166 -26.33 -3.44 -9.42
CA ALA A 166 -27.47 -3.12 -8.55
C ALA A 166 -27.83 -1.62 -8.55
N VAL A 167 -26.81 -0.74 -8.55
CA VAL A 167 -27.01 0.71 -8.71
C VAL A 167 -27.60 1.03 -10.09
N GLY A 168 -27.10 0.37 -11.15
CA GLY A 168 -27.61 0.51 -12.51
C GLY A 168 -29.09 0.13 -12.63
N GLU A 169 -29.53 -0.94 -11.96
CA GLU A 169 -30.94 -1.35 -11.91
C GLU A 169 -31.81 -0.29 -11.21
N SER A 170 -31.36 0.29 -10.11
CA SER A 170 -32.05 1.38 -9.43
C SER A 170 -32.20 2.60 -10.33
N ILE A 171 -31.14 2.99 -11.06
CA ILE A 171 -31.20 4.08 -12.04
C ILE A 171 -32.21 3.77 -13.16
N ALA A 172 -32.16 2.56 -13.69
CA ALA A 172 -33.09 2.16 -14.76
C ALA A 172 -34.56 2.23 -14.31
N LYS A 173 -34.85 1.80 -13.08
CA LYS A 173 -36.18 1.88 -12.44
C LYS A 173 -36.64 3.33 -12.28
N ILE A 174 -35.80 4.22 -11.79
CA ILE A 174 -36.14 5.65 -11.64
C ILE A 174 -36.29 6.33 -13.00
N ASN A 175 -35.43 6.03 -13.98
CA ASN A 175 -35.49 6.57 -15.31
C ASN A 175 -36.80 6.23 -16.06
N GLN A 176 -37.46 5.11 -15.74
CA GLN A 176 -38.77 4.78 -16.30
C GLN A 176 -39.88 5.75 -15.87
N GLN A 177 -39.70 6.39 -14.71
CA GLN A 177 -40.67 7.35 -14.15
C GLN A 177 -40.36 8.80 -14.58
N LEU A 178 -39.18 9.04 -15.19
CA LEU A 178 -38.75 10.36 -15.59
C LEU A 178 -39.02 10.67 -17.07
N PRO A 179 -39.41 11.89 -17.40
CA PRO A 179 -39.41 12.39 -18.79
C PRO A 179 -38.01 12.23 -19.40
N THR A 180 -37.96 12.06 -20.72
CA THR A 180 -36.70 11.74 -21.42
C THR A 180 -35.58 12.71 -21.13
N PHE A 181 -35.85 14.02 -21.05
CA PHE A 181 -34.88 15.07 -20.79
C PHE A 181 -34.37 15.13 -19.32
N LYS A 182 -35.06 14.45 -18.38
CA LYS A 182 -34.63 14.34 -16.96
C LYS A 182 -33.93 13.02 -16.64
N ARG A 183 -33.80 12.10 -17.60
CA ARG A 183 -33.20 10.78 -17.35
C ARG A 183 -31.71 10.89 -17.10
N ILE A 184 -31.25 10.15 -16.11
CA ILE A 184 -29.82 9.97 -15.85
C ILE A 184 -29.24 9.12 -16.97
N LEU A 185 -28.40 9.70 -17.83
CA LEU A 185 -27.80 9.00 -18.97
C LEU A 185 -26.41 8.43 -18.60
N ASN A 186 -25.71 9.08 -17.70
CA ASN A 186 -24.41 8.63 -17.22
C ASN A 186 -24.40 8.55 -15.69
N TYR A 187 -23.69 7.57 -15.14
CA TYR A 187 -23.49 7.49 -13.69
C TYR A 187 -22.12 6.96 -13.33
N ARG A 188 -21.69 7.27 -12.10
CA ARG A 188 -20.45 6.79 -11.50
C ARG A 188 -20.72 6.32 -10.09
N VAL A 189 -20.16 5.17 -9.73
CA VAL A 189 -20.20 4.65 -8.36
C VAL A 189 -18.92 5.06 -7.64
N ARG A 190 -19.08 5.76 -6.50
CA ARG A 190 -17.94 6.20 -5.69
C ARG A 190 -17.73 5.29 -4.48
N ARG A 191 -16.51 5.23 -4.00
CA ARG A 191 -16.15 4.43 -2.81
C ARG A 191 -16.09 5.23 -1.52
N ASP A 192 -15.91 6.55 -1.62
CA ASP A 192 -15.82 7.45 -0.48
C ASP A 192 -17.10 8.27 -0.34
N PRO A 193 -17.60 8.49 0.90
CA PRO A 193 -18.82 9.27 1.12
C PRO A 193 -18.66 10.72 0.69
N PHE A 194 -19.77 11.38 0.36
CA PHE A 194 -19.80 12.81 0.10
C PHE A 194 -19.54 13.61 1.38
N GLU A 195 -18.87 14.76 1.23
CA GLU A 195 -18.79 15.74 2.31
C GLU A 195 -20.17 16.35 2.59
N LYS A 196 -20.62 16.30 3.83
CA LYS A 196 -21.94 16.76 4.24
C LYS A 196 -21.86 17.93 5.21
N THR A 197 -22.90 18.74 5.23
CA THR A 197 -23.14 19.75 6.26
C THR A 197 -23.53 19.09 7.59
N THR A 198 -23.58 19.87 8.67
CA THR A 198 -24.11 19.41 9.97
C THR A 198 -25.56 18.91 9.88
N SER A 199 -26.33 19.40 8.90
CA SER A 199 -27.69 18.95 8.58
C SER A 199 -27.74 17.76 7.59
N LYS A 200 -26.60 17.05 7.39
CA LYS A 200 -26.44 15.87 6.51
C LYS A 200 -26.71 16.11 5.02
N LYS A 201 -26.72 17.35 4.54
CA LYS A 201 -26.84 17.67 3.11
C LYS A 201 -25.45 17.67 2.43
N ILE A 202 -25.36 17.15 1.21
CA ILE A 202 -24.14 17.14 0.40
C ILE A 202 -23.66 18.56 0.13
N LYS A 203 -22.38 18.86 0.38
CA LYS A 203 -21.75 20.13 0.06
C LYS A 203 -21.40 20.20 -1.43
N ARG A 204 -22.37 20.53 -2.29
CA ARG A 204 -22.21 20.58 -3.75
C ARG A 204 -21.05 21.50 -4.19
N SER A 205 -20.91 22.68 -3.58
CA SER A 205 -19.83 23.62 -3.91
C SER A 205 -18.44 23.01 -3.73
N ASN A 206 -18.21 22.26 -2.64
CA ASN A 206 -16.93 21.62 -2.38
C ASN A 206 -16.65 20.51 -3.43
N TYR A 207 -17.67 19.74 -3.80
CA TYR A 207 -17.54 18.72 -4.82
C TYR A 207 -17.12 19.32 -6.17
N PHE A 208 -17.79 20.36 -6.65
CA PHE A 208 -17.43 21.00 -7.92
C PHE A 208 -16.10 21.73 -7.87
N SER A 209 -15.74 22.33 -6.72
CA SER A 209 -14.42 22.93 -6.52
C SER A 209 -13.29 21.89 -6.56
N GLN A 210 -13.50 20.73 -5.97
CA GLN A 210 -12.53 19.61 -6.05
C GLN A 210 -12.41 19.11 -7.49
N LYS A 211 -13.52 18.88 -8.19
CA LYS A 211 -13.50 18.47 -9.61
C LYS A 211 -12.78 19.49 -10.50
N LYS A 212 -12.99 20.78 -10.25
CA LYS A 212 -12.30 21.85 -10.98
C LYS A 212 -10.80 21.84 -10.71
N LEU A 213 -10.37 21.65 -9.46
CA LEU A 213 -8.96 21.50 -9.07
C LEU A 213 -8.33 20.26 -9.72
N GLU A 214 -9.03 19.14 -9.74
CA GLU A 214 -8.59 17.91 -10.41
C GLU A 214 -8.47 18.10 -11.93
N ALA A 215 -9.41 18.81 -12.54
CA ALA A 215 -9.36 19.14 -13.97
C ALA A 215 -8.19 20.09 -14.31
N GLU A 216 -7.93 21.10 -13.45
CA GLU A 216 -6.79 21.99 -13.58
C GLU A 216 -5.45 21.28 -13.35
N GLN A 217 -5.42 20.29 -12.46
CA GLN A 217 -4.24 19.41 -12.27
C GLN A 217 -4.03 18.49 -13.48
N ARG A 218 -5.11 17.93 -14.06
CA ARG A 218 -5.04 17.14 -15.30
C ARG A 218 -4.55 17.98 -16.50
N ALA A 219 -4.93 19.24 -16.58
CA ALA A 219 -4.44 20.15 -17.63
C ALA A 219 -2.94 20.48 -17.51
N LYS A 220 -2.31 20.20 -16.35
CA LYS A 220 -0.87 20.35 -16.11
C LYS A 220 -0.09 19.03 -16.29
N ILE A 221 -0.74 17.94 -16.68
CA ILE A 221 -0.07 16.66 -16.94
C ILE A 221 0.77 16.78 -18.20
N VAL A 222 2.09 16.71 -18.05
CA VAL A 222 3.03 16.67 -19.17
C VAL A 222 3.13 15.22 -19.63
N MET A 223 2.73 14.95 -20.86
CA MET A 223 2.78 13.62 -21.47
C MET A 223 4.18 13.30 -22.02
N PRO A 224 4.52 12.01 -22.27
CA PRO A 224 5.78 11.61 -22.86
C PRO A 224 6.11 12.39 -24.15
N GLN A 225 7.38 12.80 -24.28
CA GLN A 225 7.87 13.64 -25.37
C GLN A 225 8.78 12.89 -26.36
N ASN A 226 9.17 11.65 -26.02
CA ASN A 226 10.00 10.78 -26.83
C ASN A 226 9.68 9.31 -26.54
N ASP A 227 10.20 8.41 -27.40
CA ASP A 227 9.93 6.97 -27.34
C ASP A 227 10.37 6.32 -26.02
N LEU A 228 11.48 6.75 -25.43
CA LEU A 228 11.98 6.21 -24.17
C LEU A 228 11.05 6.60 -22.99
N GLN A 229 10.62 7.86 -22.95
CA GLN A 229 9.62 8.30 -21.98
C GLN A 229 8.30 7.55 -22.15
N GLN A 230 7.90 7.28 -23.42
CA GLN A 230 6.68 6.53 -23.69
C GLN A 230 6.79 5.09 -23.17
N GLN A 231 7.89 4.41 -23.41
CA GLN A 231 8.12 3.05 -22.91
C GLN A 231 8.07 2.98 -21.38
N ILE A 232 8.79 3.89 -20.68
CA ILE A 232 8.77 3.97 -19.22
C ILE A 232 7.34 4.29 -18.72
N TYR A 233 6.65 5.23 -19.37
CA TYR A 233 5.28 5.61 -19.02
C TYR A 233 4.31 4.43 -19.14
N ASP A 234 4.41 3.65 -20.22
CA ASP A 234 3.54 2.49 -20.47
C ASP A 234 3.77 1.39 -19.43
N SER A 235 5.04 1.13 -19.06
CA SER A 235 5.40 0.22 -17.97
C SER A 235 4.79 0.66 -16.63
N VAL A 236 4.91 1.95 -16.30
CA VAL A 236 4.32 2.51 -15.07
C VAL A 236 2.79 2.46 -15.10
N ALA A 237 2.17 2.78 -16.24
CA ALA A 237 0.72 2.75 -16.42
C ALA A 237 0.15 1.33 -16.27
N ALA A 238 0.85 0.33 -16.79
CA ALA A 238 0.48 -1.08 -16.64
C ALA A 238 0.46 -1.52 -15.18
N VAL A 239 1.44 -1.09 -14.39
CA VAL A 239 1.53 -1.39 -12.95
C VAL A 239 0.47 -0.64 -12.14
N LEU A 240 0.26 0.65 -12.43
CA LEU A 240 -0.74 1.47 -11.74
C LEU A 240 -2.19 1.11 -12.09
N GLY A 241 -2.41 0.50 -13.26
CA GLY A 241 -3.75 0.20 -13.78
C GLY A 241 -4.51 1.44 -14.26
N HIS A 242 -3.85 2.60 -14.44
CA HIS A 242 -4.44 3.84 -14.96
C HIS A 242 -3.39 4.75 -15.60
N GLN A 243 -3.87 5.76 -16.37
CA GLN A 243 -3.03 6.74 -17.07
C GLN A 243 -3.21 8.18 -16.53
N ASN A 244 -3.69 8.34 -15.29
CA ASN A 244 -3.94 9.65 -14.68
C ASN A 244 -2.68 10.26 -14.05
N PHE A 245 -1.55 10.25 -14.76
CA PHE A 245 -0.27 10.83 -14.33
C PHE A 245 0.52 11.32 -15.55
N GLY A 246 1.55 12.13 -15.31
CA GLY A 246 2.44 12.63 -16.35
C GLY A 246 3.90 12.28 -16.06
N ILE A 247 4.80 12.69 -16.96
CA ILE A 247 6.24 12.37 -16.85
C ILE A 247 6.91 12.95 -15.61
N THR A 248 6.34 14.00 -15.01
CA THR A 248 6.83 14.65 -13.77
C THR A 248 6.09 14.19 -12.51
N THR A 249 5.07 13.33 -12.66
CA THR A 249 4.29 12.84 -11.53
C THR A 249 5.07 11.76 -10.78
N ASP A 250 5.18 11.92 -9.46
CA ASP A 250 5.79 10.91 -8.59
C ASP A 250 4.92 9.63 -8.56
N PHE A 251 5.53 8.48 -8.81
CA PHE A 251 4.86 7.19 -8.93
C PHE A 251 4.08 6.79 -7.67
N TYR A 252 4.64 7.06 -6.49
CA TYR A 252 4.01 6.74 -5.20
C TYR A 252 2.82 7.65 -4.91
N ARG A 253 2.86 8.91 -5.36
CA ARG A 253 1.70 9.82 -5.33
C ARG A 253 0.64 9.41 -6.34
N ALA A 254 1.03 8.82 -7.46
CA ALA A 254 0.10 8.25 -8.44
C ALA A 254 -0.54 6.94 -7.97
N GLY A 255 -0.09 6.34 -6.85
CA GLY A 255 -0.70 5.16 -6.24
C GLY A 255 0.17 3.89 -6.28
N MET A 256 1.44 3.99 -6.69
CA MET A 256 2.37 2.86 -6.65
C MET A 256 2.65 2.44 -5.21
N ASP A 257 2.59 1.15 -4.95
CA ASP A 257 2.96 0.52 -3.68
C ASP A 257 4.24 -0.33 -3.82
N SER A 258 4.64 -0.98 -2.75
CA SER A 258 5.86 -1.81 -2.75
C SER A 258 5.77 -2.99 -3.73
N MET A 259 4.59 -3.58 -3.93
CA MET A 259 4.41 -4.66 -4.88
C MET A 259 4.47 -4.12 -6.32
N GLY A 260 3.83 -2.99 -6.59
CA GLY A 260 3.92 -2.29 -7.86
C GLY A 260 5.36 -1.90 -8.22
N SER A 261 6.15 -1.48 -7.23
CA SER A 261 7.58 -1.18 -7.44
C SER A 261 8.36 -2.41 -7.90
N VAL A 262 8.14 -3.57 -7.29
CA VAL A 262 8.78 -4.84 -7.71
C VAL A 262 8.32 -5.26 -9.12
N MET A 263 7.04 -5.12 -9.42
CA MET A 263 6.51 -5.41 -10.75
C MET A 263 7.13 -4.49 -11.81
N LEU A 264 7.27 -3.18 -11.52
CA LEU A 264 7.91 -2.23 -12.43
C LEU A 264 9.39 -2.57 -12.66
N LEU A 265 10.14 -2.92 -11.61
CA LEU A 265 11.54 -3.35 -11.75
C LEU A 265 11.69 -4.55 -12.67
N THR A 266 10.79 -5.53 -12.54
CA THR A 266 10.77 -6.72 -13.41
C THR A 266 10.46 -6.33 -14.85
N ASP A 267 9.44 -5.50 -15.07
CA ASP A 267 9.03 -5.07 -16.40
C ASP A 267 10.13 -4.26 -17.12
N LEU A 268 10.78 -3.32 -16.41
CA LEU A 268 11.91 -2.54 -16.94
C LEU A 268 13.10 -3.44 -17.31
N ALA A 269 13.39 -4.46 -16.51
CA ALA A 269 14.46 -5.40 -16.78
C ALA A 269 14.16 -6.26 -18.02
N ASP A 270 12.94 -6.80 -18.12
CA ASP A 270 12.53 -7.73 -19.17
C ASP A 270 12.31 -7.01 -20.52
N ASN A 271 11.64 -5.86 -20.53
CA ASN A 271 11.21 -5.18 -21.74
C ASN A 271 12.20 -4.12 -22.23
N MET A 272 13.00 -3.52 -21.34
CA MET A 272 13.93 -2.43 -21.68
C MET A 272 15.40 -2.78 -21.42
N ASN A 273 15.69 -3.98 -20.92
CA ASN A 273 17.03 -4.37 -20.45
C ASN A 273 17.62 -3.34 -19.46
N PHE A 274 16.72 -2.78 -18.62
CA PHE A 274 17.03 -1.76 -17.64
C PHE A 274 16.88 -2.32 -16.23
N SER A 275 17.92 -2.98 -15.75
CA SER A 275 17.99 -3.52 -14.41
C SER A 275 18.48 -2.45 -13.43
N ILE A 276 17.62 -2.06 -12.50
CA ILE A 276 17.89 -1.08 -11.46
C ILE A 276 17.44 -1.62 -10.11
N THR A 277 17.97 -1.05 -9.03
CA THR A 277 17.54 -1.41 -7.67
C THR A 277 16.23 -0.72 -7.30
N LEU A 278 15.59 -1.21 -6.24
CA LEU A 278 14.43 -0.52 -5.67
C LEU A 278 14.79 0.90 -5.23
N ASP A 279 15.99 1.09 -4.72
CA ASP A 279 16.51 2.41 -4.28
C ASP A 279 16.64 3.37 -5.45
N ASP A 280 17.17 2.89 -6.58
CA ASP A 280 17.26 3.69 -7.80
C ASP A 280 15.88 4.11 -8.28
N LEU A 281 14.91 3.18 -8.29
CA LEU A 281 13.53 3.48 -8.66
C LEU A 281 12.91 4.53 -7.74
N MET A 282 13.13 4.41 -6.43
CA MET A 282 12.59 5.34 -5.45
C MET A 282 13.26 6.72 -5.53
N ALA A 283 14.56 6.79 -5.81
CA ALA A 283 15.28 8.05 -6.03
C ALA A 283 14.83 8.75 -7.31
N HIS A 284 14.43 7.98 -8.31
CA HIS A 284 14.05 8.47 -9.64
C HIS A 284 12.56 8.20 -9.93
N ALA A 285 11.70 8.37 -8.96
CA ALA A 285 10.28 7.98 -8.98
C ALA A 285 9.38 8.84 -9.91
N THR A 286 9.88 9.32 -11.04
CA THR A 286 9.11 9.95 -12.12
C THR A 286 9.66 9.48 -13.47
N VAL A 287 8.83 9.49 -14.52
CA VAL A 287 9.25 9.07 -15.87
C VAL A 287 10.46 9.89 -16.34
N GLU A 288 10.45 11.21 -16.13
CA GLU A 288 11.54 12.12 -16.54
C GLU A 288 12.86 11.81 -15.82
N LYS A 289 12.81 11.59 -14.50
CA LYS A 289 14.01 11.24 -13.71
C LYS A 289 14.51 9.87 -14.08
N LEU A 290 13.60 8.91 -14.28
CA LEU A 290 13.95 7.54 -14.63
C LEU A 290 14.56 7.46 -16.04
N GLU A 291 14.07 8.27 -16.99
CA GLU A 291 14.70 8.45 -18.29
C GLU A 291 16.12 9.00 -18.18
N THR A 292 16.31 10.03 -17.37
CA THR A 292 17.64 10.63 -17.14
C THR A 292 18.60 9.60 -16.57
N TYR A 293 18.15 8.87 -15.54
CA TYR A 293 18.93 7.81 -14.92
C TYR A 293 19.24 6.66 -15.89
N TYR A 294 18.29 6.27 -16.75
CA TYR A 294 18.53 5.31 -17.83
C TYR A 294 19.69 5.76 -18.74
N LYS A 295 19.67 7.01 -19.21
CA LYS A 295 20.73 7.56 -20.06
C LYS A 295 22.08 7.62 -19.36
N GLU A 296 22.09 7.98 -18.08
CA GLU A 296 23.31 7.98 -17.25
C GLU A 296 23.88 6.58 -17.09
N THR A 297 23.04 5.58 -16.83
CA THR A 297 23.48 4.17 -16.66
C THR A 297 24.00 3.58 -17.97
N GLN A 298 23.44 3.96 -19.13
CA GLN A 298 23.96 3.52 -20.42
C GLN A 298 25.33 4.13 -20.75
N ASN A 299 25.64 5.32 -20.21
CA ASN A 299 26.91 6.03 -20.41
C ASN A 299 27.91 5.77 -19.24
N ALA A 300 27.49 5.12 -18.16
CA ALA A 300 28.37 4.81 -17.04
C ALA A 300 29.40 3.73 -17.44
N GLU A 301 30.61 3.84 -16.88
CA GLU A 301 31.59 2.77 -16.95
C GLU A 301 30.98 1.47 -16.42
N LYS A 302 30.81 0.48 -17.32
CA LYS A 302 30.23 -0.81 -16.96
C LYS A 302 31.19 -1.56 -16.07
N VAL A 303 30.69 -2.13 -14.97
CA VAL A 303 31.48 -3.04 -14.15
C VAL A 303 31.95 -4.21 -15.02
N ASP A 304 33.25 -4.47 -15.00
CA ASP A 304 33.83 -5.61 -15.72
C ASP A 304 33.54 -6.91 -14.94
N TYR A 305 32.64 -7.73 -15.49
CA TYR A 305 32.29 -9.05 -14.97
C TYR A 305 33.11 -10.20 -15.60
N SER A 306 34.21 -9.89 -16.30
CA SER A 306 35.07 -10.95 -16.78
C SER A 306 35.48 -11.90 -15.65
N VAL A 307 35.40 -13.20 -15.91
CA VAL A 307 35.75 -14.23 -14.92
C VAL A 307 37.21 -14.11 -14.52
N ARG A 308 37.46 -14.06 -13.24
CA ARG A 308 38.81 -13.94 -12.64
C ARG A 308 38.95 -14.93 -11.49
N PRO A 309 40.16 -15.30 -11.10
CA PRO A 309 40.37 -16.27 -10.02
C PRO A 309 40.09 -15.72 -8.64
N VAL A 310 40.19 -14.38 -8.44
CA VAL A 310 40.13 -13.72 -7.13
C VAL A 310 39.19 -12.53 -7.17
N TYR A 311 38.33 -12.44 -6.17
CA TYR A 311 37.34 -11.39 -6.03
C TYR A 311 37.42 -10.73 -4.65
N PRO A 312 36.99 -9.47 -4.51
CA PRO A 312 36.82 -8.86 -3.19
C PRO A 312 35.73 -9.58 -2.40
N LEU A 313 35.74 -9.43 -1.10
CA LEU A 313 34.58 -9.77 -0.25
C LEU A 313 33.61 -8.59 -0.22
N THR A 314 32.32 -8.89 -0.07
CA THR A 314 31.31 -7.90 0.32
C THR A 314 31.51 -7.43 1.74
N ASN A 315 30.92 -6.29 2.12
CA ASN A 315 31.00 -5.76 3.49
C ASN A 315 30.48 -6.78 4.51
N LEU A 316 29.40 -7.50 4.21
CA LEU A 316 28.88 -8.55 5.06
C LEU A 316 29.81 -9.76 5.14
N GLN A 317 30.39 -10.19 4.02
CA GLN A 317 31.35 -11.28 4.01
C GLN A 317 32.62 -10.94 4.82
N ILE A 318 33.07 -9.68 4.79
CA ILE A 318 34.17 -9.20 5.64
C ILE A 318 33.84 -9.39 7.12
N TYR A 319 32.61 -9.03 7.54
CA TYR A 319 32.17 -9.28 8.91
C TYR A 319 32.27 -10.76 9.29
N PHE A 320 31.75 -11.68 8.45
CA PHE A 320 31.85 -13.11 8.70
C PHE A 320 33.29 -13.58 8.77
N ALA A 321 34.15 -13.13 7.85
CA ALA A 321 35.54 -13.56 7.77
C ALA A 321 36.37 -13.17 9.00
N TYR A 322 36.12 -11.99 9.56
CA TYR A 322 36.91 -11.48 10.70
C TYR A 322 36.25 -11.74 12.06
N VAL A 323 34.93 -11.67 12.15
CA VAL A 323 34.22 -11.71 13.44
C VAL A 323 33.66 -13.09 13.76
N MET A 324 33.14 -13.79 12.74
CA MET A 324 32.41 -15.06 12.94
C MET A 324 33.25 -16.30 12.65
N ARG A 325 34.50 -16.15 12.29
CA ARG A 325 35.42 -17.25 11.97
C ARG A 325 35.52 -18.24 13.14
N GLY A 326 35.37 -19.53 12.84
CA GLY A 326 35.45 -20.58 13.84
C GLY A 326 34.27 -20.66 14.81
N ASN A 327 33.18 -19.95 14.51
CA ASN A 327 31.97 -19.97 15.32
C ASN A 327 30.86 -20.76 14.60
N THR A 328 30.32 -21.78 15.26
CA THR A 328 29.23 -22.61 14.69
C THR A 328 27.92 -21.86 14.49
N THR A 329 27.74 -20.66 15.07
CA THR A 329 26.59 -19.80 14.77
C THR A 329 26.66 -19.22 13.36
N ALA A 330 27.81 -19.32 12.69
CA ALA A 330 28.00 -18.97 11.28
C ALA A 330 27.82 -20.17 10.33
N ASN A 331 27.21 -21.24 10.78
CA ASN A 331 26.80 -22.38 9.96
C ASN A 331 25.31 -22.29 9.63
N LEU A 332 24.92 -22.86 8.49
CA LEU A 332 23.53 -23.01 8.05
C LEU A 332 23.20 -24.50 7.88
N PRO A 333 23.11 -25.28 8.98
CA PRO A 333 22.94 -26.72 8.93
C PRO A 333 21.50 -27.10 8.59
N SER A 334 21.37 -28.10 7.74
CA SER A 334 20.11 -28.76 7.43
C SER A 334 20.30 -30.26 7.51
N LEU A 335 19.54 -30.92 8.40
CA LEU A 335 19.48 -32.37 8.48
C LEU A 335 18.06 -32.83 8.18
N ILE A 336 17.89 -33.45 7.01
CA ILE A 336 16.57 -33.79 6.46
C ILE A 336 16.44 -35.32 6.49
N ARG A 337 15.39 -35.82 7.15
CA ARG A 337 14.99 -37.21 7.04
C ARG A 337 14.30 -37.40 5.69
N LEU A 338 14.79 -38.39 4.93
CA LEU A 338 14.29 -38.69 3.60
C LEU A 338 13.20 -39.78 3.68
N ASP A 339 12.28 -39.73 2.71
CA ASP A 339 11.37 -40.85 2.50
C ASP A 339 12.13 -42.09 2.02
N ASN A 340 11.68 -43.28 2.41
CA ASN A 340 12.35 -44.53 2.06
C ASN A 340 12.32 -44.85 0.56
N SER A 341 11.46 -44.19 -0.21
CA SER A 341 11.39 -44.32 -1.67
C SER A 341 12.46 -43.50 -2.41
N VAL A 342 13.23 -42.65 -1.71
CA VAL A 342 14.25 -41.79 -2.31
C VAL A 342 15.43 -42.66 -2.79
N ASP A 343 15.76 -42.55 -4.08
CA ASP A 343 16.97 -43.12 -4.67
C ASP A 343 18.19 -42.29 -4.24
N LEU A 344 19.04 -42.88 -3.38
CA LEU A 344 20.18 -42.22 -2.79
C LEU A 344 21.28 -41.88 -3.81
N ILE A 345 21.45 -42.71 -4.85
CA ILE A 345 22.44 -42.46 -5.92
C ILE A 345 21.99 -41.28 -6.77
N ARG A 346 20.71 -41.26 -7.11
CA ARG A 346 20.12 -40.13 -7.84
C ARG A 346 20.17 -38.84 -7.00
N LEU A 347 19.91 -38.91 -5.69
CA LEU A 347 20.02 -37.77 -4.78
C LEU A 347 21.47 -37.28 -4.68
N GLN A 348 22.44 -38.20 -4.54
CA GLN A 348 23.87 -37.88 -4.54
C GLN A 348 24.23 -37.03 -5.77
N LYS A 349 23.85 -37.53 -6.95
CA LYS A 349 24.11 -36.83 -8.21
C LYS A 349 23.43 -35.46 -8.26
N ALA A 350 22.18 -35.35 -7.79
CA ALA A 350 21.45 -34.08 -7.75
C ALA A 350 22.11 -33.06 -6.80
N VAL A 351 22.65 -33.51 -5.64
CA VAL A 351 23.40 -32.62 -4.74
C VAL A 351 24.71 -32.16 -5.36
N GLU A 352 25.43 -33.06 -6.06
CA GLU A 352 26.67 -32.69 -6.78
C GLU A 352 26.38 -31.67 -7.91
N ASP A 353 25.32 -31.88 -8.70
CA ASP A 353 24.89 -30.98 -9.78
C ASP A 353 24.45 -29.62 -9.26
N LEU A 354 23.92 -29.55 -8.03
CA LEU A 354 23.52 -28.30 -7.38
C LEU A 354 24.70 -27.31 -7.26
N PHE A 355 25.90 -27.81 -6.95
CA PHE A 355 27.11 -26.99 -6.90
C PHE A 355 27.57 -26.50 -8.28
N ASP A 356 27.24 -27.23 -9.35
CA ASP A 356 27.53 -26.80 -10.73
C ASP A 356 26.54 -25.72 -11.19
N VAL A 357 25.30 -25.75 -10.69
CA VAL A 357 24.29 -24.74 -10.93
C VAL A 357 24.61 -23.45 -10.18
N HIS A 358 25.13 -23.56 -8.95
CA HIS A 358 25.45 -22.44 -8.07
C HIS A 358 26.98 -22.33 -7.81
N PRO A 359 27.76 -21.76 -8.74
CA PRO A 359 29.24 -21.72 -8.64
C PRO A 359 29.75 -20.98 -7.40
N GLY A 360 28.95 -20.03 -6.85
CA GLY A 360 29.28 -19.34 -5.61
C GLY A 360 29.46 -20.25 -4.39
N LEU A 361 28.84 -21.43 -4.38
CA LEU A 361 29.01 -22.44 -3.32
C LEU A 361 30.39 -23.11 -3.33
N LYS A 362 31.10 -23.05 -4.45
CA LYS A 362 32.47 -23.57 -4.60
C LYS A 362 33.53 -22.54 -4.22
N ALA A 363 33.12 -21.34 -3.76
CA ALA A 363 34.05 -20.32 -3.33
C ALA A 363 34.87 -20.79 -2.12
N VAL A 364 36.12 -20.34 -2.07
CA VAL A 364 37.02 -20.51 -0.92
C VAL A 364 37.43 -19.13 -0.43
N ILE A 365 37.45 -18.92 0.86
CA ILE A 365 37.86 -17.65 1.47
C ILE A 365 39.26 -17.80 2.06
N GLN A 366 40.21 -17.09 1.46
CA GLN A 366 41.62 -17.14 1.86
C GLN A 366 42.16 -15.74 2.17
N MET A 367 43.26 -15.74 2.93
CA MET A 367 44.05 -14.53 3.18
C MET A 367 44.99 -14.29 2.00
N ASP A 368 44.92 -13.12 1.39
CA ASP A 368 45.80 -12.67 0.33
C ASP A 368 46.26 -11.23 0.63
N GLU A 369 47.57 -11.03 0.66
CA GLU A 369 48.21 -9.75 1.03
C GLU A 369 47.66 -9.13 2.34
N GLY A 370 47.32 -9.95 3.32
CA GLY A 370 46.82 -9.50 4.62
C GLY A 370 45.33 -9.18 4.70
N VAL A 371 44.58 -9.41 3.63
CA VAL A 371 43.11 -9.23 3.59
C VAL A 371 42.44 -10.52 3.09
N PHE A 372 41.22 -10.77 3.58
CA PHE A 372 40.44 -11.90 3.08
C PHE A 372 39.89 -11.58 1.69
N LYS A 373 40.00 -12.54 0.78
CA LYS A 373 39.47 -12.49 -0.59
C LYS A 373 38.70 -13.79 -0.89
N SER A 374 37.82 -13.73 -1.86
CA SER A 374 37.07 -14.89 -2.37
C SER A 374 37.76 -15.45 -3.60
N PHE A 375 38.09 -16.73 -3.58
CA PHE A 375 38.71 -17.46 -4.68
C PHE A 375 37.65 -18.30 -5.38
N ARG A 376 37.60 -18.20 -6.72
CA ARG A 376 36.63 -18.89 -7.56
C ARG A 376 37.18 -20.23 -8.04
N HIS A 377 36.45 -21.33 -7.79
CA HIS A 377 36.87 -22.69 -8.11
C HIS A 377 35.77 -23.44 -8.89
N ASP A 378 35.36 -22.92 -10.06
CA ASP A 378 34.26 -23.49 -10.85
C ASP A 378 34.51 -24.97 -11.23
N ASP A 379 35.77 -25.35 -11.45
CA ASP A 379 36.17 -26.70 -11.84
C ASP A 379 36.34 -27.68 -10.66
N ALA A 380 36.13 -27.22 -9.41
CA ALA A 380 36.21 -28.09 -8.25
C ALA A 380 35.18 -29.23 -8.37
N LYS A 381 35.66 -30.47 -8.26
CA LYS A 381 34.80 -31.66 -8.25
C LYS A 381 34.21 -31.82 -6.86
N ILE A 382 32.89 -31.85 -6.83
CA ILE A 382 32.14 -32.12 -5.61
C ILE A 382 31.90 -33.63 -5.49
N ASN A 383 32.14 -34.17 -4.32
CA ASN A 383 31.87 -35.55 -4.01
C ASN A 383 31.09 -35.63 -2.70
N ILE A 384 29.87 -36.10 -2.77
CA ILE A 384 28.95 -36.21 -1.64
C ILE A 384 28.95 -37.70 -1.18
N PRO A 385 29.50 -38.02 -0.01
CA PRO A 385 29.57 -39.42 0.43
C PRO A 385 28.19 -39.98 0.81
N ILE A 386 27.94 -41.24 0.45
CA ILE A 386 26.86 -42.05 1.04
C ILE A 386 27.48 -42.91 2.14
N ILE A 387 27.13 -42.64 3.38
CA ILE A 387 27.70 -43.25 4.58
C ILE A 387 26.68 -44.20 5.18
N ARG A 388 27.04 -45.49 5.31
CA ARG A 388 26.20 -46.49 5.94
C ARG A 388 26.61 -46.68 7.38
N GLN A 389 25.65 -46.64 8.30
CA GLN A 389 25.84 -46.74 9.74
C GLN A 389 24.66 -47.44 10.39
N SER A 390 24.82 -47.96 11.59
CA SER A 390 23.68 -48.35 12.44
C SER A 390 22.97 -47.10 12.98
N ASP A 391 21.77 -47.25 13.51
CA ASP A 391 21.04 -46.16 14.15
C ASP A 391 21.79 -45.59 15.36
N GLU A 392 22.48 -46.44 16.14
CA GLU A 392 23.30 -46.04 17.28
C GLU A 392 24.53 -45.24 16.85
N GLU A 393 25.24 -45.71 15.81
CA GLU A 393 26.39 -44.99 15.25
C GLU A 393 25.99 -43.62 14.70
N PHE A 394 24.84 -43.53 14.03
CA PHE A 394 24.34 -42.28 13.53
C PHE A 394 23.94 -41.33 14.66
N ALA A 395 23.38 -41.84 15.75
CA ALA A 395 23.05 -41.00 16.92
C ALA A 395 24.29 -40.31 17.52
N GLU A 396 25.46 -40.98 17.48
CA GLU A 396 26.73 -40.39 17.90
C GLU A 396 27.29 -39.42 16.81
N THR A 397 27.27 -39.82 15.55
CA THR A 397 27.70 -38.98 14.42
C THR A 397 26.94 -37.67 14.40
N ARG A 398 25.62 -37.71 14.60
CA ARG A 398 24.74 -36.55 14.60
C ARG A 398 25.15 -35.47 15.61
N LYS A 399 25.72 -35.82 16.75
CA LYS A 399 26.16 -34.86 17.77
C LYS A 399 27.37 -34.03 17.31
N ASN A 400 28.13 -34.56 16.34
CA ASN A 400 29.38 -34.00 15.87
C ASN A 400 29.31 -33.50 14.41
N LEU A 401 28.13 -33.47 13.79
CA LEU A 401 27.97 -32.98 12.39
C LEU A 401 28.27 -31.49 12.26
N LEU A 402 27.97 -30.72 13.28
CA LEU A 402 28.16 -29.28 13.25
C LEU A 402 29.60 -28.91 13.61
N VAL A 403 30.38 -28.64 12.59
CA VAL A 403 31.79 -28.22 12.71
C VAL A 403 31.93 -26.77 12.25
N PRO A 404 32.65 -25.90 12.99
CA PRO A 404 32.82 -24.51 12.57
C PRO A 404 33.67 -24.40 11.31
N PHE A 405 33.30 -23.49 10.42
CA PHE A 405 34.11 -23.17 9.22
C PHE A 405 35.30 -22.27 9.59
N MET A 406 36.48 -22.63 9.08
CA MET A 406 37.75 -21.93 9.33
C MET A 406 38.21 -21.24 8.04
N TYR A 407 37.98 -19.93 7.95
CA TYR A 407 38.43 -19.15 6.80
C TYR A 407 39.95 -18.93 6.82
N GLY A 408 40.56 -18.70 5.66
CA GLY A 408 42.00 -18.44 5.51
C GLY A 408 42.81 -19.66 5.11
N LYS A 409 42.15 -20.78 4.81
CA LYS A 409 42.72 -22.01 4.28
C LYS A 409 41.98 -22.40 3.00
N ASP A 410 42.60 -23.30 2.21
CA ASP A 410 41.96 -23.88 1.03
C ASP A 410 41.02 -25.03 1.44
N GLU A 411 39.93 -24.64 2.11
CA GLU A 411 38.93 -25.58 2.63
C GLU A 411 37.55 -25.20 2.06
N PRO A 412 36.71 -26.18 1.67
CA PRO A 412 35.37 -25.92 1.19
C PRO A 412 34.52 -25.29 2.30
N LEU A 413 33.59 -24.44 1.90
CA LEU A 413 32.68 -23.74 2.80
C LEU A 413 31.33 -24.45 2.93
N TYR A 414 31.35 -25.75 2.79
CA TYR A 414 30.19 -26.64 2.98
C TYR A 414 30.62 -27.97 3.59
N HIS A 415 29.70 -28.60 4.33
CA HIS A 415 29.77 -30.00 4.73
C HIS A 415 28.49 -30.70 4.23
N ALA A 416 28.63 -31.81 3.55
CA ALA A 416 27.46 -32.51 3.02
C ALA A 416 27.70 -34.02 3.04
N GLY A 417 26.63 -34.80 3.25
CA GLY A 417 26.64 -36.24 3.21
C GLY A 417 25.25 -36.87 3.27
N ILE A 418 25.11 -38.03 2.70
CA ILE A 418 23.90 -38.84 2.76
C ILE A 418 24.17 -39.97 3.73
N TYR A 419 23.37 -40.09 4.79
CA TYR A 419 23.49 -41.11 5.81
C TYR A 419 22.38 -42.16 5.63
N GLN A 420 22.78 -43.41 5.42
CA GLN A 420 21.86 -44.54 5.36
C GLN A 420 21.97 -45.30 6.67
N THR A 421 20.91 -45.33 7.47
CA THR A 421 20.83 -46.06 8.72
C THR A 421 19.94 -47.30 8.58
N ASP A 422 19.83 -48.10 9.65
CA ASP A 422 18.98 -49.26 9.64
C ASP A 422 17.49 -48.94 9.48
N SER A 423 17.06 -47.79 10.04
CA SER A 423 15.65 -47.36 10.08
C SER A 423 15.29 -46.22 9.15
N ALA A 424 16.25 -45.42 8.67
CA ALA A 424 15.97 -44.23 7.88
C ALA A 424 17.19 -43.76 7.07
N ASN A 425 16.90 -42.86 6.10
CA ASN A 425 17.93 -42.15 5.34
C ASN A 425 17.88 -40.67 5.69
N PHE A 426 19.05 -40.02 5.67
CA PHE A 426 19.17 -38.59 5.96
C PHE A 426 20.08 -37.90 4.94
N LEU A 427 19.71 -36.69 4.54
CA LEU A 427 20.60 -35.74 3.86
C LEU A 427 21.06 -34.71 4.89
N PHE A 428 22.36 -34.57 5.05
CA PHE A 428 22.98 -33.47 5.77
C PHE A 428 23.59 -32.51 4.76
N LEU A 429 23.26 -31.24 4.87
CA LEU A 429 23.85 -30.13 4.11
C LEU A 429 24.05 -28.97 5.07
N ASP A 430 25.29 -28.55 5.25
CA ASP A 430 25.69 -27.39 6.05
C ASP A 430 26.55 -26.49 5.17
N ILE A 431 26.19 -25.23 5.04
CA ILE A 431 26.97 -24.24 4.30
C ILE A 431 27.40 -23.11 5.24
N ALA A 432 28.58 -22.57 5.01
CA ALA A 432 29.04 -21.41 5.75
C ALA A 432 28.17 -20.19 5.44
N HIS A 433 27.77 -19.45 6.46
CA HIS A 433 26.91 -18.27 6.31
C HIS A 433 27.52 -17.18 5.42
N ILE A 434 28.86 -17.15 5.27
CA ILE A 434 29.58 -16.25 4.37
C ILE A 434 29.27 -16.47 2.89
N ILE A 435 28.82 -17.66 2.49
CA ILE A 435 28.44 -18.01 1.12
C ILE A 435 26.93 -18.21 0.93
N GLY A 436 26.13 -18.07 1.98
CA GLY A 436 24.69 -18.25 1.88
C GLY A 436 23.92 -17.64 3.05
N ASP A 437 22.62 -17.52 2.88
CA ASP A 437 21.66 -17.08 3.89
C ASP A 437 20.40 -17.96 3.89
N GLY A 438 19.37 -17.61 4.66
CA GLY A 438 18.14 -18.38 4.73
C GLY A 438 17.40 -18.50 3.39
N ILE A 439 17.43 -17.46 2.56
CA ILE A 439 16.84 -17.49 1.20
C ILE A 439 17.67 -18.38 0.29
N THR A 440 18.99 -18.37 0.45
CA THR A 440 19.88 -19.30 -0.27
C THR A 440 19.46 -20.75 -0.02
N LEU A 441 19.24 -21.16 1.24
CA LEU A 441 18.79 -22.51 1.55
C LEU A 441 17.48 -22.87 0.85
N GLN A 442 16.53 -21.93 0.82
CA GLN A 442 15.27 -22.15 0.10
C GLN A 442 15.53 -22.39 -1.40
N ILE A 443 16.33 -21.54 -2.05
CA ILE A 443 16.70 -21.69 -3.46
C ILE A 443 17.36 -23.05 -3.71
N LEU A 444 18.33 -23.41 -2.86
CA LEU A 444 19.05 -24.67 -3.01
C LEU A 444 18.13 -25.91 -2.88
N PHE A 445 17.16 -25.91 -1.96
CA PHE A 445 16.23 -27.03 -1.83
C PHE A 445 15.20 -27.08 -2.96
N GLU A 446 14.75 -25.96 -3.49
CA GLU A 446 13.89 -25.90 -4.69
C GLU A 446 14.62 -26.48 -5.90
N ASP A 447 15.87 -26.05 -6.12
CA ASP A 447 16.68 -26.49 -7.26
C ASP A 447 17.15 -27.94 -7.09
N LEU A 448 17.50 -28.38 -5.87
CA LEU A 448 17.78 -29.78 -5.57
C LEU A 448 16.60 -30.68 -5.90
N ASN A 449 15.39 -30.30 -5.51
CA ASN A 449 14.19 -31.07 -5.84
C ASN A 449 13.98 -31.14 -7.37
N SER A 450 14.20 -30.05 -8.07
CA SER A 450 14.10 -30.01 -9.54
C SER A 450 15.13 -30.94 -10.19
N LEU A 451 16.39 -30.87 -9.77
CA LEU A 451 17.47 -31.72 -10.27
C LEU A 451 17.20 -33.20 -9.97
N TYR A 452 16.73 -33.54 -8.75
CA TYR A 452 16.37 -34.90 -8.38
C TYR A 452 15.24 -35.45 -9.27
N LEU A 453 14.25 -34.64 -9.62
CA LEU A 453 13.16 -34.99 -10.53
C LEU A 453 13.60 -35.08 -12.01
N GLY A 454 14.79 -34.60 -12.34
CA GLY A 454 15.32 -34.55 -13.70
C GLY A 454 14.86 -33.33 -14.50
N ASN A 455 14.32 -32.33 -13.82
CA ASN A 455 13.96 -31.05 -14.45
C ASN A 455 15.22 -30.17 -14.64
N PRO A 456 15.33 -29.44 -15.76
CA PRO A 456 16.47 -28.56 -15.97
C PRO A 456 16.45 -27.37 -15.02
N VAL A 457 17.58 -27.07 -14.40
CA VAL A 457 17.81 -25.87 -13.60
C VAL A 457 18.82 -24.99 -14.32
N LYS A 458 18.52 -23.68 -14.45
CA LYS A 458 19.41 -22.73 -15.10
C LYS A 458 20.62 -22.44 -14.21
N LYS A 459 21.82 -22.62 -14.75
CA LYS A 459 23.05 -22.24 -14.06
C LYS A 459 23.06 -20.72 -13.79
N GLU A 460 23.47 -20.31 -12.60
CA GLU A 460 23.67 -18.90 -12.27
C GLU A 460 24.73 -18.27 -13.18
N SER A 461 24.39 -17.14 -13.78
CA SER A 461 25.29 -16.31 -14.59
C SER A 461 25.75 -15.06 -13.85
N TYR A 462 25.04 -14.66 -12.80
CA TYR A 462 25.37 -13.59 -11.88
C TYR A 462 25.42 -14.20 -10.48
N THR A 463 26.56 -14.17 -9.84
CA THR A 463 26.83 -14.84 -8.57
C THR A 463 27.33 -13.85 -7.52
N MET A 464 27.67 -14.33 -6.31
CA MET A 464 28.28 -13.47 -5.28
C MET A 464 29.61 -12.81 -5.72
N PHE A 465 30.27 -13.35 -6.75
CA PHE A 465 31.48 -12.75 -7.29
C PHE A 465 31.16 -11.43 -8.01
N GLU A 466 30.17 -11.43 -8.89
CA GLU A 466 29.70 -10.26 -9.60
C GLU A 466 29.04 -9.25 -8.64
N TYR A 467 28.28 -9.74 -7.66
CA TYR A 467 27.67 -8.91 -6.62
C TYR A 467 28.72 -8.14 -5.81
N ALA A 468 29.84 -8.78 -5.44
CA ALA A 468 30.93 -8.11 -4.71
C ALA A 468 31.61 -7.01 -5.54
N LEU A 469 31.67 -7.17 -6.86
CA LEU A 469 32.17 -6.10 -7.76
C LEU A 469 31.19 -4.92 -7.83
N ASP A 470 29.89 -5.19 -7.88
CA ASP A 470 28.86 -4.16 -7.89
C ASP A 470 28.83 -3.39 -6.56
N GLU A 471 28.92 -4.08 -5.42
CA GLU A 471 28.99 -3.44 -4.11
C GLU A 471 30.21 -2.53 -4.02
N LYS A 472 31.38 -3.01 -4.42
CA LYS A 472 32.61 -2.21 -4.46
C LYS A 472 32.47 -0.97 -5.35
N ALA A 473 31.85 -1.11 -6.52
CA ALA A 473 31.62 0.03 -7.42
C ALA A 473 30.62 1.04 -6.82
N ARG A 474 29.61 0.60 -6.09
CA ARG A 474 28.68 1.48 -5.37
C ARG A 474 29.37 2.24 -4.23
N ASP A 475 30.21 1.56 -3.45
CA ASP A 475 31.00 2.17 -2.38
C ASP A 475 31.94 3.26 -2.91
N GLN A 476 32.59 3.02 -4.04
CA GLN A 476 33.45 4.00 -4.70
C GLN A 476 32.68 5.26 -5.18
N LYS A 477 31.38 5.16 -5.44
CA LYS A 477 30.49 6.29 -5.74
C LYS A 477 29.94 7.00 -4.49
N GLY A 478 30.40 6.64 -3.30
CA GLY A 478 30.02 7.28 -2.03
C GLY A 478 28.72 6.78 -1.42
N LYS A 479 28.18 5.65 -1.86
CA LYS A 479 26.94 5.08 -1.29
C LYS A 479 27.09 4.81 0.21
N ARG A 480 28.19 4.16 0.60
CA ARG A 480 28.47 3.84 2.02
C ARG A 480 28.51 5.08 2.91
N ASP A 481 29.10 6.18 2.46
CA ASP A 481 29.17 7.42 3.26
C ASP A 481 27.78 8.03 3.45
N GLN A 482 26.92 7.95 2.43
CA GLN A 482 25.52 8.37 2.52
C GLN A 482 24.74 7.53 3.53
N ASP A 483 24.94 6.21 3.52
CA ASP A 483 24.27 5.29 4.43
C ASP A 483 24.69 5.52 5.88
N VAL A 484 26.00 5.70 6.12
CA VAL A 484 26.53 6.05 7.44
C VAL A 484 25.96 7.38 7.93
N ALA A 485 25.88 8.40 7.07
CA ALA A 485 25.31 9.70 7.43
C ALA A 485 23.83 9.59 7.80
N TYR A 486 23.06 8.75 7.09
CA TYR A 486 21.67 8.47 7.43
C TYR A 486 21.54 7.87 8.84
N TYR A 487 22.29 6.79 9.16
CA TYR A 487 22.22 6.14 10.46
C TYR A 487 22.70 7.04 11.59
N LEU A 488 23.74 7.85 11.38
CA LEU A 488 24.17 8.85 12.35
C LEU A 488 23.07 9.89 12.62
N ASN A 489 22.34 10.30 11.61
CA ASN A 489 21.20 11.19 11.78
C ASN A 489 20.02 10.49 12.46
N LEU A 490 19.69 9.24 12.08
CA LEU A 490 18.64 8.44 12.70
C LEU A 490 18.88 8.27 14.20
N MET A 491 20.14 8.07 14.61
CA MET A 491 20.53 7.83 16.00
C MET A 491 20.89 9.12 16.76
N LYS A 492 20.83 10.28 16.10
CA LYS A 492 21.06 11.57 16.74
C LYS A 492 20.10 11.74 17.92
N ASP A 493 20.63 12.18 19.06
CA ASP A 493 19.90 12.40 20.31
C ASP A 493 19.28 11.13 20.95
N PHE A 494 19.51 9.94 20.38
CA PHE A 494 19.09 8.70 21.01
C PHE A 494 19.94 8.39 22.24
N LYS A 495 19.28 8.21 23.37
CA LYS A 495 19.94 7.77 24.62
C LYS A 495 19.78 6.27 24.76
N VAL A 496 20.87 5.54 24.73
CA VAL A 496 20.88 4.08 24.91
C VAL A 496 20.37 3.75 26.31
N SER A 497 19.12 3.30 26.39
CA SER A 497 18.50 2.87 27.64
C SER A 497 17.52 1.71 27.48
N ASN A 498 17.59 0.98 26.36
CA ASN A 498 16.68 -0.14 26.08
C ASN A 498 16.89 -1.34 27.03
N SER A 499 17.06 -1.12 28.31
CA SER A 499 17.11 -2.20 29.27
C SER A 499 15.69 -2.59 29.66
N ILE A 500 15.22 -3.73 29.15
CA ILE A 500 14.05 -4.38 29.71
C ILE A 500 14.40 -4.74 31.16
N LEU A 501 13.68 -4.16 32.12
CA LEU A 501 13.90 -4.45 33.53
C LEU A 501 13.65 -5.95 33.77
N THR A 502 14.70 -6.68 34.05
CA THR A 502 14.62 -8.08 34.48
C THR A 502 14.44 -8.13 35.98
N ARG A 503 13.58 -9.01 36.48
CA ARG A 503 13.38 -9.23 37.94
C ARG A 503 14.58 -9.86 38.65
N ARG A 504 15.64 -10.23 37.91
CA ARG A 504 16.84 -10.87 38.45
C ARG A 504 18.05 -10.22 37.82
N ASP A 505 19.03 -9.93 38.66
CA ASP A 505 20.36 -9.56 38.22
C ASP A 505 20.98 -10.77 37.50
N PHE A 506 21.08 -10.71 36.19
CA PHE A 506 21.84 -11.69 35.40
C PHE A 506 23.32 -11.31 35.49
N HIS A 507 24.01 -11.85 36.49
CA HIS A 507 25.45 -11.69 36.64
C HIS A 507 26.28 -12.64 35.75
N ASP A 508 25.64 -13.55 35.02
CA ASP A 508 26.34 -14.61 34.27
C ASP A 508 25.76 -14.70 32.84
N LEU A 509 26.13 -13.73 32.01
CA LEU A 509 25.78 -13.72 30.58
C LEU A 509 26.38 -14.90 29.82
N ASP A 510 27.46 -15.51 30.33
CA ASP A 510 28.14 -16.63 29.71
C ASP A 510 27.41 -17.98 29.88
N LYS A 511 26.37 -18.04 30.72
CA LYS A 511 25.51 -19.23 30.91
C LYS A 511 24.08 -19.03 30.44
N GLY A 512 23.88 -18.20 29.42
CA GLY A 512 22.56 -17.98 28.84
C GLY A 512 21.91 -19.28 28.36
N VAL A 513 20.76 -19.63 28.92
CA VAL A 513 19.92 -20.71 28.42
C VAL A 513 18.97 -20.12 27.38
N ASN A 514 19.10 -20.59 26.14
CA ASN A 514 18.15 -20.24 25.10
C ASN A 514 16.79 -20.85 25.42
N ALA A 515 15.77 -20.03 25.58
CA ALA A 515 14.39 -20.44 25.74
C ALA A 515 13.56 -20.04 24.52
N SER A 516 12.66 -20.90 24.08
CA SER A 516 11.72 -20.62 23.00
C SER A 516 10.30 -20.69 23.53
N LEU A 517 9.53 -19.65 23.31
CA LEU A 517 8.09 -19.62 23.59
C LEU A 517 7.32 -19.60 22.27
N LYS A 518 6.45 -20.60 22.07
CA LYS A 518 5.56 -20.66 20.90
C LYS A 518 4.16 -20.19 21.31
N GLY A 519 3.66 -19.17 20.64
CA GLY A 519 2.30 -18.67 20.78
C GLY A 519 1.55 -18.70 19.44
N ARG A 520 0.21 -18.62 19.50
CA ARG A 520 -0.64 -18.42 18.32
C ARG A 520 -1.40 -17.12 18.48
N PHE A 521 -1.42 -16.34 17.42
CA PHE A 521 -2.30 -15.17 17.34
C PHE A 521 -3.74 -15.62 17.11
N THR A 522 -4.69 -14.92 17.71
CA THR A 522 -6.12 -15.16 17.53
C THR A 522 -6.67 -14.53 16.24
N ILE A 523 -5.93 -13.58 15.66
CA ILE A 523 -6.28 -12.96 14.38
C ILE A 523 -6.02 -13.93 13.23
N SER A 524 -6.98 -14.08 12.33
CA SER A 524 -6.79 -14.91 11.14
C SER A 524 -5.91 -14.20 10.10
N PRO A 525 -5.18 -14.96 9.22
CA PRO A 525 -4.40 -14.36 8.13
C PRO A 525 -5.22 -13.43 7.24
N ASN A 526 -6.49 -13.76 6.96
CA ASN A 526 -7.36 -12.92 6.14
C ASN A 526 -7.70 -11.58 6.82
N GLN A 527 -7.95 -11.58 8.13
CA GLN A 527 -8.19 -10.35 8.89
C GLN A 527 -6.94 -9.47 8.94
N LEU A 528 -5.77 -10.09 9.15
CA LEU A 528 -4.49 -9.39 9.14
C LEU A 528 -4.23 -8.74 7.77
N ASN A 529 -4.37 -9.50 6.69
CA ASN A 529 -4.20 -9.01 5.33
C ASN A 529 -5.18 -7.88 4.99
N ALA A 530 -6.46 -8.01 5.37
CA ALA A 530 -7.46 -6.96 5.17
C ALA A 530 -7.09 -5.67 5.92
N PHE A 531 -6.62 -5.79 7.17
CA PHE A 531 -6.15 -4.65 7.96
C PHE A 531 -4.94 -3.97 7.32
N CYS A 532 -3.94 -4.74 6.90
CA CYS A 532 -2.72 -4.24 6.27
C CYS A 532 -3.03 -3.50 4.95
N ARG A 533 -3.86 -4.10 4.09
CA ARG A 533 -4.32 -3.46 2.84
C ARG A 533 -5.09 -2.16 3.10
N LYS A 534 -6.04 -2.16 4.05
CA LYS A 534 -6.81 -0.96 4.42
C LYS A 534 -5.90 0.20 4.86
N ASN A 535 -4.83 -0.10 5.58
CA ASN A 535 -3.90 0.91 6.10
C ASN A 535 -2.71 1.17 5.18
N LYS A 536 -2.59 0.47 4.03
CA LYS A 536 -1.49 0.56 3.06
C LYS A 536 -0.13 0.30 3.71
N ILE A 537 -0.03 -0.79 4.48
CA ILE A 537 1.18 -1.23 5.17
C ILE A 537 1.43 -2.71 4.91
N SER A 538 2.68 -3.17 5.11
CA SER A 538 3.01 -4.59 5.12
C SER A 538 2.77 -5.22 6.51
N GLU A 539 2.66 -6.56 6.55
CA GLU A 539 2.61 -7.31 7.81
C GLU A 539 3.85 -7.05 8.67
N ASN A 540 5.04 -6.95 8.04
CA ASN A 540 6.29 -6.63 8.73
C ASN A 540 6.21 -5.29 9.47
N VAL A 541 5.73 -4.23 8.82
CA VAL A 541 5.52 -2.92 9.46
C VAL A 541 4.61 -3.04 10.66
N MET A 542 3.50 -3.78 10.53
CA MET A 542 2.55 -3.97 11.63
C MET A 542 3.20 -4.68 12.82
N PHE A 543 3.86 -5.84 12.58
CA PHE A 543 4.48 -6.61 13.66
C PHE A 543 5.66 -5.90 14.29
N LEU A 544 6.51 -5.24 13.49
CA LEU A 544 7.66 -4.50 14.00
C LEU A 544 7.22 -3.29 14.85
N THR A 545 6.17 -2.58 14.41
CA THR A 545 5.56 -1.50 15.20
C THR A 545 4.99 -2.01 16.52
N ALA A 546 4.21 -3.10 16.48
CA ALA A 546 3.63 -3.69 17.69
C ALA A 546 4.71 -4.20 18.66
N TYR A 547 5.75 -4.84 18.14
CA TYR A 547 6.89 -5.32 18.93
C TYR A 547 7.59 -4.15 19.66
N ASN A 548 7.92 -3.08 18.93
CA ASN A 548 8.57 -1.92 19.52
C ASN A 548 7.66 -1.15 20.49
N TYR A 549 6.36 -1.10 20.22
CA TYR A 549 5.39 -0.60 21.19
C TYR A 549 5.43 -1.39 22.50
N CYS A 550 5.43 -2.72 22.42
CA CYS A 550 5.57 -3.57 23.62
C CYS A 550 6.89 -3.30 24.35
N ILE A 551 8.02 -3.21 23.63
CA ILE A 551 9.31 -2.87 24.24
C ILE A 551 9.22 -1.52 24.97
N SER A 552 8.63 -0.50 24.35
CA SER A 552 8.48 0.83 24.93
C SER A 552 7.71 0.81 26.26
N ILE A 553 6.67 -0.02 26.34
CA ILE A 553 5.88 -0.21 27.56
C ILE A 553 6.70 -0.95 28.63
N PHE A 554 7.37 -2.07 28.28
CA PHE A 554 8.15 -2.85 29.22
C PHE A 554 9.40 -2.13 29.73
N ALA A 555 10.05 -1.33 28.88
CA ALA A 555 11.19 -0.52 29.22
C ALA A 555 10.81 0.81 29.90
N ASN A 556 9.54 1.19 29.87
CA ASN A 556 9.03 2.52 30.26
C ASN A 556 9.75 3.66 29.54
N GLU A 557 10.02 3.46 28.24
CA GLU A 557 10.72 4.42 27.37
C GLU A 557 9.83 4.85 26.21
N LYS A 558 9.90 6.12 25.83
CA LYS A 558 9.14 6.67 24.70
C LYS A 558 9.86 6.51 23.36
N ASP A 559 11.15 6.24 23.41
CA ASP A 559 12.04 6.15 22.26
C ASP A 559 12.86 4.86 22.38
N VAL A 560 12.60 3.91 21.50
CA VAL A 560 13.27 2.61 21.53
C VAL A 560 13.80 2.25 20.14
N VAL A 561 14.89 1.49 20.11
CA VAL A 561 15.50 1.00 18.87
C VAL A 561 15.54 -0.51 18.89
N SER A 562 15.16 -1.11 17.80
CA SER A 562 15.37 -2.53 17.54
C SER A 562 16.06 -2.74 16.19
N THR A 563 16.57 -3.94 15.98
CA THR A 563 17.07 -4.37 14.68
C THR A 563 16.09 -5.29 14.00
N SER A 564 16.03 -5.23 12.68
CA SER A 564 15.31 -6.18 11.85
C SER A 564 16.19 -6.59 10.68
N ILE A 565 15.81 -7.69 10.03
CA ILE A 565 16.56 -8.25 8.92
C ILE A 565 15.76 -8.07 7.64
N HIS A 566 16.45 -7.65 6.58
CA HIS A 566 15.94 -7.60 5.22
C HIS A 566 16.71 -8.61 4.35
N SER A 567 16.07 -9.18 3.34
CA SER A 567 16.69 -10.20 2.46
C SER A 567 17.87 -9.68 1.62
N GLY A 568 18.02 -8.37 1.48
CA GLY A 568 19.02 -7.74 0.62
C GLY A 568 18.77 -7.90 -0.89
N ARG A 569 17.72 -8.63 -1.29
CA ARG A 569 17.41 -8.94 -2.70
C ARG A 569 16.49 -7.88 -3.29
N THR A 570 17.03 -6.67 -3.48
CA THR A 570 16.31 -5.49 -3.96
C THR A 570 16.44 -5.25 -5.47
N ASP A 571 17.26 -6.06 -6.16
CA ASP A 571 17.45 -6.05 -7.61
C ASP A 571 16.94 -7.37 -8.21
N SER A 572 16.34 -7.34 -9.39
CA SER A 572 15.83 -8.54 -10.07
C SER A 572 16.92 -9.61 -10.30
N ARG A 573 18.18 -9.20 -10.54
CA ARG A 573 19.34 -10.08 -10.68
C ARG A 573 19.63 -10.88 -9.40
N TRP A 574 19.22 -10.36 -8.22
CA TRP A 574 19.53 -10.95 -6.92
C TRP A 574 18.41 -11.82 -6.37
N THR A 575 17.24 -11.82 -7.00
CA THR A 575 16.03 -12.53 -6.51
C THR A 575 16.30 -14.01 -6.24
N ARG A 576 17.04 -14.68 -7.13
CA ARG A 576 17.44 -16.07 -7.00
C ARG A 576 18.95 -16.26 -6.83
N LEU A 577 19.68 -15.23 -6.42
CA LEU A 577 21.11 -15.33 -6.16
C LEU A 577 21.39 -16.16 -4.91
N ALA A 578 22.11 -17.27 -5.07
CA ALA A 578 22.63 -18.05 -3.94
C ALA A 578 23.83 -17.32 -3.32
N GLY A 579 23.64 -16.74 -2.14
CA GLY A 579 24.68 -15.95 -1.50
C GLY A 579 24.23 -15.29 -0.20
N CYS A 580 25.17 -14.74 0.51
CA CYS A 580 24.94 -14.01 1.76
C CYS A 580 24.60 -12.54 1.46
N LEU A 581 23.31 -12.24 1.30
CA LEU A 581 22.84 -10.91 0.93
C LEU A 581 22.01 -10.23 2.01
N PHE A 582 21.57 -10.95 3.06
CA PHE A 582 20.75 -10.33 4.08
C PHE A 582 21.43 -9.11 4.68
N THR A 583 20.63 -8.13 5.04
CA THR A 583 21.11 -6.93 5.71
C THR A 583 20.33 -6.68 6.98
N THR A 584 20.97 -6.09 7.96
CA THR A 584 20.35 -5.70 9.23
C THR A 584 20.12 -4.20 9.20
N TYR A 585 18.92 -3.77 9.51
CA TYR A 585 18.60 -2.35 9.62
C TYR A 585 18.08 -2.00 11.01
N LEU A 586 18.30 -0.76 11.42
CA LEU A 586 17.79 -0.22 12.67
C LEU A 586 16.38 0.34 12.45
N PHE A 587 15.49 0.04 13.39
CA PHE A 587 14.18 0.66 13.46
C PHE A 587 14.06 1.43 14.76
N ARG A 588 13.87 2.75 14.67
CA ARG A 588 13.65 3.63 15.81
C ARG A 588 12.17 3.91 15.97
N TYR A 589 11.59 3.45 17.05
CA TYR A 589 10.20 3.71 17.44
C TYR A 589 10.17 4.90 18.38
N THR A 590 9.32 5.89 18.07
CA THR A 590 9.08 7.04 18.94
C THR A 590 7.58 7.18 19.19
N ASN A 591 7.19 7.28 20.45
CA ASN A 591 5.80 7.52 20.84
C ASN A 591 5.46 9.00 20.66
N VAL A 592 4.60 9.32 19.71
CA VAL A 592 4.12 10.69 19.45
C VAL A 592 2.74 10.87 20.11
N PRO A 593 2.57 11.84 21.02
CA PRO A 593 1.28 12.09 21.66
C PRO A 593 0.17 12.37 20.64
N HIS A 594 -1.02 11.83 20.91
CA HIS A 594 -2.24 12.01 20.09
C HIS A 594 -2.20 11.41 18.68
N GLU A 595 -1.15 10.66 18.32
CA GLU A 595 -1.10 9.93 17.05
C GLU A 595 -2.04 8.71 17.12
N THR A 596 -2.89 8.56 16.11
CA THR A 596 -3.75 7.35 15.99
C THR A 596 -2.94 6.16 15.47
N VAL A 597 -3.38 4.93 15.76
CA VAL A 597 -2.72 3.70 15.27
C VAL A 597 -2.51 3.71 13.73
N PRO A 598 -3.49 4.09 12.90
CA PRO A 598 -3.25 4.19 11.45
C PRO A 598 -2.22 5.24 11.04
N GLN A 599 -2.11 6.36 11.76
CA GLN A 599 -1.09 7.39 11.51
C GLN A 599 0.29 6.88 11.88
N LEU A 600 0.44 6.27 13.06
CA LEU A 600 1.64 5.62 13.55
C LEU A 600 2.17 4.59 12.55
N LEU A 601 1.31 3.66 12.12
CA LEU A 601 1.68 2.60 11.18
C LEU A 601 2.14 3.17 9.83
N ARG A 602 1.47 4.20 9.29
CA ARG A 602 1.89 4.84 8.04
C ARG A 602 3.19 5.63 8.17
N ARG A 603 3.45 6.24 9.33
CA ARG A 603 4.73 6.90 9.61
C ARG A 603 5.85 5.87 9.64
N HIS A 604 5.69 4.78 10.40
CA HIS A 604 6.67 3.71 10.47
C HIS A 604 6.89 3.01 9.13
N ALA A 605 5.85 2.84 8.31
CA ALA A 605 6.02 2.30 6.96
C ALA A 605 7.00 3.14 6.13
N ARG A 606 6.90 4.47 6.20
CA ARG A 606 7.82 5.38 5.50
C ARG A 606 9.23 5.31 6.09
N GLU A 607 9.37 5.38 7.41
CA GLU A 607 10.66 5.32 8.11
C GLU A 607 11.39 4.00 7.83
N ILE A 608 10.70 2.87 7.86
CA ILE A 608 11.27 1.56 7.50
C ILE A 608 11.73 1.53 6.04
N MET A 609 10.93 2.07 5.11
CA MET A 609 11.33 2.14 3.70
C MET A 609 12.56 3.02 3.50
N GLU A 610 12.66 4.16 4.18
CA GLU A 610 13.86 5.01 4.14
C GLU A 610 15.07 4.29 4.72
N THR A 611 14.91 3.59 5.82
CA THR A 611 16.00 2.82 6.46
C THR A 611 16.46 1.66 5.58
N MET A 612 15.55 0.99 4.87
CA MET A 612 15.88 -0.09 3.94
C MET A 612 16.65 0.36 2.70
N ARG A 613 16.74 1.66 2.43
CA ARG A 613 17.59 2.22 1.35
C ARG A 613 19.06 2.34 1.75
N CYS A 614 19.34 2.27 3.05
CA CYS A 614 20.65 2.54 3.62
C CYS A 614 21.28 1.24 4.12
N HIS A 615 21.85 0.44 3.19
CA HIS A 615 22.53 -0.83 3.51
C HIS A 615 23.58 -1.24 2.47
#